data_a6f22b0861fc172dff4a37817f0d5ea5
#
_entry.id   a6f22b0861fc172dff4a37817f0d5ea5
#
_cell.length_a   1.000
_cell.length_b   1.000
_cell.length_c   1.000
_cell.angle_alpha   90.00
_cell.angle_beta   90.00
_cell.angle_gamma   90.00
#
_symmetry.space_group_name_H-M   'P 1'
#
loop_
_entity.id
_entity.type
_entity.pdbx_description
1 polymer ?
#
loop_
_entity_poly.entity_id
_entity_poly.type
_entity_poly.pdbx_seq_one_letter_code
_entity_poly.pdbx_strand_id
1 'polypeptide(L)'
;ILVIATGDKAPDSKVALYIIKKFGLDKVLVETPSYMHYLVSQKMMDELFFNYSCIYVGGQALTIGKYGQEFGSKDHPHTRMLSIHSHSDHFFYFRHKLIYG
;
A
#
# COMPACT_ATOMS: atom_id res chain seq x y z
N ILE A 1 -10.53 0.35 -26.39
CA ILE A 1 -10.05 0.61 -25.02
C ILE A 1 -10.95 1.67 -24.39
N LEU A 2 -11.46 1.38 -23.20
CA LEU A 2 -12.25 2.33 -22.43
C LEU A 2 -11.34 3.18 -21.56
N VAL A 3 -11.45 4.52 -21.71
CA VAL A 3 -10.70 5.46 -20.89
C VAL A 3 -11.69 6.28 -20.07
N ILE A 4 -11.48 6.36 -18.76
CA ILE A 4 -12.34 7.07 -17.82
C ILE A 4 -11.51 8.13 -17.10
N ALA A 5 -11.94 9.39 -17.18
CA ALA A 5 -11.31 10.49 -16.46
C ALA A 5 -11.98 10.62 -15.07
N THR A 6 -11.16 10.71 -14.02
CA THR A 6 -11.65 10.78 -12.65
C THR A 6 -11.24 12.04 -11.89
N GLY A 7 -10.68 13.03 -12.58
CA GLY A 7 -10.26 14.29 -11.95
C GLY A 7 -9.80 15.30 -13.00
N ASP A 8 -9.67 16.55 -12.58
CA ASP A 8 -9.31 17.65 -13.50
C ASP A 8 -7.79 17.72 -13.76
N LYS A 9 -6.98 17.65 -12.71
CA LYS A 9 -5.51 17.77 -12.82
C LYS A 9 -4.81 16.44 -12.60
N ALA A 10 -5.38 15.58 -11.79
CA ALA A 10 -4.86 14.26 -11.47
C ALA A 10 -6.05 13.32 -11.20
N PRO A 11 -5.89 12.00 -11.37
CA PRO A 11 -6.97 11.07 -11.07
C PRO A 11 -7.40 11.15 -9.60
N ASP A 12 -8.71 11.22 -9.38
CA ASP A 12 -9.27 11.11 -8.04
C ASP A 12 -9.36 9.62 -7.68
N SER A 13 -8.59 9.20 -6.70
CA SER A 13 -8.47 7.78 -6.34
C SER A 13 -9.76 7.22 -5.74
N LYS A 14 -10.54 8.02 -5.00
CA LYS A 14 -11.82 7.56 -4.47
C LYS A 14 -12.80 7.25 -5.59
N VAL A 15 -12.90 8.15 -6.56
CA VAL A 15 -13.75 7.97 -7.73
C VAL A 15 -13.26 6.80 -8.57
N ALA A 16 -11.95 6.71 -8.79
CA ALA A 16 -11.36 5.62 -9.58
C ALA A 16 -11.64 4.25 -8.97
N LEU A 17 -11.42 4.10 -7.65
CA LEU A 17 -11.69 2.83 -6.96
C LEU A 17 -13.17 2.49 -6.95
N TYR A 18 -14.03 3.50 -6.81
CA TYR A 18 -15.48 3.29 -6.89
C TYR A 18 -15.89 2.74 -8.26
N ILE A 19 -15.34 3.32 -9.33
CA ILE A 19 -15.63 2.86 -10.70
C ILE A 19 -15.11 1.44 -10.91
N ILE A 20 -13.90 1.13 -10.44
CA ILE A 20 -13.34 -0.23 -10.53
C ILE A 20 -14.27 -1.23 -9.85
N LYS A 21 -14.79 -0.89 -8.68
CA LYS A 21 -15.74 -1.74 -7.96
C LYS A 21 -17.04 -1.93 -8.75
N LYS A 22 -17.52 -0.91 -9.44
CA LYS A 22 -18.71 -1.00 -10.30
C LYS A 22 -18.52 -1.98 -11.46
N PHE A 23 -17.28 -2.17 -11.91
CA PHE A 23 -16.96 -3.19 -12.91
C PHE A 23 -16.84 -4.60 -12.32
N GLY A 24 -17.13 -4.79 -11.03
CA GLY A 24 -17.10 -6.08 -10.37
C GLY A 24 -15.73 -6.51 -9.86
N LEU A 25 -14.77 -5.58 -9.77
CA LEU A 25 -13.43 -5.86 -9.28
C LEU A 25 -13.35 -5.48 -7.80
N ASP A 26 -13.34 -6.49 -6.93
CA ASP A 26 -13.36 -6.31 -5.48
C ASP A 26 -11.96 -6.18 -4.86
N LYS A 27 -10.94 -6.61 -5.58
CA LYS A 27 -9.55 -6.61 -5.10
C LYS A 27 -8.65 -5.91 -6.09
N VAL A 28 -7.81 -5.01 -5.60
CA VAL A 28 -6.86 -4.26 -6.40
C VAL A 28 -5.48 -4.39 -5.77
N LEU A 29 -4.49 -4.77 -6.57
CA LEU A 29 -3.10 -4.84 -6.15
C LEU A 29 -2.39 -3.55 -6.52
N VAL A 30 -1.71 -2.94 -5.55
CA VAL A 30 -0.92 -1.73 -5.74
C VAL A 30 0.54 -2.04 -5.46
N GLU A 31 1.41 -1.75 -6.42
CA GLU A 31 2.83 -2.11 -6.32
C GLU A 31 3.77 -0.89 -6.39
N THR A 32 3.26 0.32 -6.25
CA THR A 32 4.08 1.53 -6.33
C THR A 32 4.20 2.19 -4.95
N PRO A 33 5.42 2.38 -4.41
CA PRO A 33 5.58 2.90 -3.04
C PRO A 33 4.97 4.28 -2.81
N SER A 34 5.08 5.19 -3.75
CA SER A 34 4.53 6.54 -3.61
C SER A 34 3.01 6.53 -3.59
N TYR A 35 2.39 5.75 -4.48
CA TYR A 35 0.94 5.63 -4.52
C TYR A 35 0.41 4.87 -3.30
N MET A 36 1.13 3.84 -2.86
CA MET A 36 0.79 3.13 -1.62
C MET A 36 0.75 4.08 -0.42
N HIS A 37 1.79 4.92 -0.27
CA HIS A 37 1.84 5.89 0.82
C HIS A 37 0.67 6.88 0.74
N TYR A 38 0.34 7.37 -0.44
CA TYR A 38 -0.81 8.23 -0.65
C TYR A 38 -2.11 7.54 -0.21
N LEU A 39 -2.34 6.31 -0.63
CA LEU A 39 -3.54 5.55 -0.27
C LEU A 39 -3.62 5.29 1.24
N VAL A 40 -2.48 5.04 1.90
CA VAL A 40 -2.45 4.92 3.37
C VAL A 40 -2.81 6.24 4.02
N SER A 41 -2.28 7.36 3.53
CA SER A 41 -2.59 8.68 4.07
C SER A 41 -4.07 9.05 3.92
N GLN A 42 -4.74 8.53 2.91
CA GLN A 42 -6.17 8.73 2.66
C GLN A 42 -7.04 7.63 3.27
N LYS A 43 -6.45 6.73 4.04
CA LYS A 43 -7.14 5.60 4.69
C LYS A 43 -7.85 4.68 3.70
N MET A 44 -7.28 4.51 2.52
CA MET A 44 -7.86 3.72 1.43
C MET A 44 -7.14 2.40 1.20
N MET A 45 -6.02 2.15 1.86
CA MET A 45 -5.30 0.89 1.77
C MET A 45 -5.78 -0.05 2.87
N ASP A 46 -6.12 -1.28 2.51
CA ASP A 46 -6.65 -2.27 3.46
C ASP A 46 -5.56 -3.15 4.05
N GLU A 47 -4.69 -3.69 3.19
CA GLU A 47 -3.67 -4.65 3.60
C GLU A 47 -2.33 -4.34 2.95
N LEU A 48 -1.26 -4.68 3.66
CA LEU A 48 0.10 -4.64 3.15
C LEU A 48 0.63 -6.06 3.04
N PHE A 49 1.17 -6.37 1.86
CA PHE A 49 1.94 -7.59 1.62
C PHE A 49 3.38 -7.18 1.39
N PHE A 50 4.30 -7.74 2.13
CA PHE A 50 5.70 -7.50 1.86
C PHE A 50 6.55 -8.72 2.17
N ASN A 51 7.65 -8.79 1.45
CA ASN A 51 8.64 -9.84 1.58
C ASN A 51 9.85 -9.30 2.32
N TYR A 52 10.47 -10.12 3.11
CA TYR A 52 11.72 -9.81 3.77
C TYR A 52 12.78 -10.81 3.31
N SER A 53 13.83 -10.30 2.70
CA SER A 53 15.02 -11.08 2.38
C SER A 53 16.12 -10.73 3.38
N CYS A 54 16.79 -11.73 3.93
CA CYS A 54 17.85 -11.51 4.90
C CYS A 54 19.15 -11.07 4.21
N ILE A 55 19.06 -10.00 3.43
CA ILE A 55 20.19 -9.39 2.73
C ILE A 55 20.32 -7.95 3.21
N TYR A 56 21.51 -7.59 3.65
CA TYR A 56 21.80 -6.22 4.02
C TYR A 56 22.30 -5.44 2.81
N VAL A 57 21.55 -4.45 2.36
CA VAL A 57 21.93 -3.62 1.22
C VAL A 57 22.47 -2.27 1.69
N GLY A 58 21.77 -1.62 2.58
CA GLY A 58 22.17 -0.30 3.10
C GLY A 58 22.04 0.81 2.06
N GLY A 59 22.61 1.97 2.38
CA GLY A 59 22.61 3.11 1.48
C GLY A 59 21.27 3.84 1.42
N GLN A 60 20.96 4.44 0.26
CA GLN A 60 19.75 5.24 0.06
C GLN A 60 18.71 4.48 -0.77
N ALA A 61 18.41 3.25 -0.38
CA ALA A 61 17.41 2.44 -1.06
C ALA A 61 16.00 3.03 -0.87
N LEU A 62 15.10 2.69 -1.78
CA LEU A 62 13.69 3.04 -1.67
C LEU A 62 13.06 2.33 -0.47
N THR A 63 12.17 3.04 0.21
CA THR A 63 11.35 2.48 1.29
C THR A 63 9.93 2.29 0.82
N ILE A 64 9.12 1.57 1.61
CA ILE A 64 7.72 1.31 1.29
C ILE A 64 6.90 2.61 1.23
N GLY A 65 7.23 3.60 2.02
CA GLY A 65 6.48 4.84 2.12
C GLY A 65 7.27 6.08 1.74
N LYS A 66 8.14 6.00 0.74
CA LYS A 66 8.89 7.17 0.26
C LYS A 66 7.96 8.15 -0.47
N TYR A 67 8.41 9.30 -0.84
CA TYR A 67 7.69 10.32 -1.61
C TYR A 67 6.40 10.85 -0.97
N GLY A 68 6.29 10.78 0.33
CA GLY A 68 5.22 11.39 1.09
C GLY A 68 5.76 11.97 2.37
N GLN A 69 4.91 12.69 3.08
CA GLN A 69 5.26 13.16 4.41
C GLN A 69 5.04 12.02 5.41
N GLU A 70 6.00 11.84 6.31
CA GLU A 70 5.88 10.85 7.37
C GLU A 70 4.71 11.20 8.31
N PHE A 71 4.10 10.18 8.86
CA PHE A 71 3.06 10.34 9.86
C PHE A 71 3.66 10.72 11.20
N GLY A 72 2.95 11.56 11.96
CA GLY A 72 3.34 11.91 13.32
C GLY A 72 3.05 10.80 14.33
N SER A 73 3.46 11.03 15.57
CA SER A 73 3.27 10.05 16.64
C SER A 73 1.81 9.82 17.02
N LYS A 74 0.91 10.75 16.65
CA LYS A 74 -0.51 10.67 16.99
C LYS A 74 -1.38 10.17 15.84
N ASP A 75 -0.89 10.22 14.61
CA ASP A 75 -1.69 9.95 13.42
C ASP A 75 -1.15 8.82 12.54
N HIS A 76 -0.05 8.19 12.94
CA HIS A 76 0.46 7.05 12.19
C HIS A 76 -0.49 5.84 12.31
N PRO A 77 -0.80 5.17 11.21
CA PRO A 77 -1.62 3.97 11.27
C PRO A 77 -0.85 2.82 11.93
N HIS A 78 -1.60 1.92 12.54
CA HIS A 78 -1.06 0.67 13.06
C HIS A 78 -1.34 -0.46 12.08
N THR A 79 -0.63 -1.54 12.22
CA THR A 79 -0.89 -2.76 11.47
C THR A 79 -1.08 -3.94 12.41
N ARG A 80 -1.86 -4.90 11.95
CA ARG A 80 -2.06 -6.16 12.64
C ARG A 80 -1.61 -7.30 11.74
N MET A 81 -0.74 -8.15 12.26
CA MET A 81 -0.25 -9.30 11.52
C MET A 81 -1.39 -10.28 11.25
N LEU A 82 -1.64 -10.59 9.98
CA LEU A 82 -2.60 -11.61 9.58
C LEU A 82 -1.92 -12.94 9.34
N SER A 83 -0.74 -12.93 8.72
CA SER A 83 0.02 -14.15 8.49
C SER A 83 1.50 -13.83 8.33
N ILE A 84 2.31 -14.83 8.66
CA ILE A 84 3.74 -14.83 8.40
C ILE A 84 4.12 -16.23 7.90
N HIS A 85 4.87 -16.28 6.80
CA HIS A 85 5.35 -17.52 6.23
C HIS A 85 6.84 -17.40 5.95
N SER A 86 7.58 -18.46 6.21
CA SER A 86 8.99 -18.57 5.81
C SER A 86 9.10 -19.52 4.64
N HIS A 87 9.84 -19.13 3.60
CA HIS A 87 10.20 -20.03 2.51
C HIS A 87 11.49 -20.80 2.86
N SER A 88 12.32 -20.20 3.70
CA SER A 88 13.58 -20.78 4.20
C SER A 88 13.99 -19.96 5.42
N ASP A 89 15.21 -20.15 5.92
CA ASP A 89 15.74 -19.36 7.02
C ASP A 89 16.17 -17.94 6.61
N HIS A 90 16.00 -17.56 5.34
CA HIS A 90 16.46 -16.25 4.84
C HIS A 90 15.44 -15.53 3.96
N PHE A 91 14.19 -16.00 3.90
CA PHE A 91 13.15 -15.32 3.13
C PHE A 91 11.78 -15.51 3.80
N PHE A 92 11.05 -14.39 4.02
CA PHE A 92 9.80 -14.38 4.74
C PHE A 92 8.75 -13.59 3.97
N TYR A 93 7.48 -13.98 4.15
CA TYR A 93 6.32 -13.30 3.59
C TYR A 93 5.44 -12.83 4.74
N PHE A 94 5.04 -11.55 4.69
CA PHE A 94 4.20 -10.94 5.71
C PHE A 94 2.93 -10.41 5.08
N ARG A 95 1.83 -10.57 5.79
CA ARG A 95 0.57 -9.97 5.44
C ARG A 95 0.02 -9.23 6.66
N HIS A 96 -0.20 -7.93 6.51
CA HIS A 96 -0.68 -7.06 7.57
C HIS A 96 -1.97 -6.39 7.17
N LYS A 97 -2.91 -6.26 8.10
CA LYS A 97 -4.08 -5.41 7.94
C LYS A 97 -3.77 -4.04 8.51
N LEU A 98 -4.08 -2.98 7.76
CA LEU A 98 -3.97 -1.62 8.25
C LEU A 98 -5.14 -1.27 9.16
N ILE A 99 -4.84 -0.60 10.26
CA ILE A 99 -5.82 -0.16 11.25
C ILE A 99 -5.70 1.36 11.36
N TYR A 100 -6.77 2.05 11.00
CA TYR A 100 -6.85 3.50 11.03
C TYR A 100 -7.66 3.96 12.25
N GLY A 101 -7.21 5.01 12.87
CA GLY A 101 -7.86 5.59 14.03
C GLY A 101 -7.26 5.15 15.34
#